data_e3692ae055402a019835cae4979847cd
#
_entry.id   e3692ae055402a019835cae4979847cd
#
_cell.length_a   1.000
_cell.length_b   1.000
_cell.length_c   1.000
_cell.angle_alpha   90.00
_cell.angle_beta   90.00
_cell.angle_gamma   90.00
#
_symmetry.space_group_name_H-M   'P 1'
#
loop_
_entity.id
_entity.type
_entity.pdbx_description
1 polymer ?
#
loop_
_entity_poly.entity_id
_entity_poly.type
_entity_poly.pdbx_seq_one_letter_code
_entity_poly.pdbx_strand_id
1 'polypeptide(L)'
;GSQIFEAIGIDKEVIDKYFTNTVSRVGGITMKDIAEETDKLHSGAFDPLGLDVDETLYSIGRHKMRSAGEHHRYNPQTIHLLQQSTWRGDYNLFKQYTNLVDKEETGYLRSLMDFDYPEKGVPIEKVESVESIVKRFKTGAMSYGSISQEAHETLAIAMNRLHGKSNSGEGGED
;
A
#
# COMPACT_ATOMS: atom_id res chain seq x y z
N GLY A 1 1.17 18.00 -24.67
CA GLY A 1 1.60 16.74 -24.06
C GLY A 1 3.11 16.61 -24.06
N SER A 2 3.63 15.91 -23.11
CA SER A 2 5.06 15.62 -23.01
C SER A 2 5.36 14.22 -23.52
N GLN A 3 6.43 14.08 -24.33
CA GLN A 3 6.90 12.76 -24.77
C GLN A 3 7.72 12.04 -23.68
N ILE A 4 8.06 12.73 -22.61
CA ILE A 4 8.83 12.18 -21.48
C ILE A 4 7.90 11.50 -20.47
N PHE A 5 6.65 11.94 -20.35
CA PHE A 5 5.67 11.42 -19.42
C PHE A 5 4.64 10.56 -20.15
N GLU A 6 4.13 9.56 -19.47
CA GLU A 6 3.07 8.68 -19.92
C GLU A 6 1.86 8.79 -19.00
N ALA A 7 0.67 8.85 -19.57
CA ALA A 7 -0.56 8.74 -18.82
C ALA A 7 -0.88 7.26 -18.58
N ILE A 8 -1.08 6.89 -17.32
CA ILE A 8 -1.43 5.53 -16.90
C ILE A 8 -2.75 5.58 -16.12
N GLY A 9 -3.63 4.62 -16.41
CA GLY A 9 -4.90 4.50 -15.68
C GLY A 9 -6.04 5.36 -16.24
N ILE A 10 -5.84 6.01 -17.38
CA ILE A 10 -6.87 6.76 -18.12
C ILE A 10 -7.01 6.18 -19.51
N ASP A 11 -8.25 5.98 -19.95
CA ASP A 11 -8.53 5.40 -21.26
C ASP A 11 -7.94 6.23 -22.41
N LYS A 12 -7.48 5.51 -23.43
CA LYS A 12 -6.82 6.13 -24.57
C LYS A 12 -7.69 7.16 -25.30
N GLU A 13 -9.00 6.94 -25.40
CA GLU A 13 -9.91 7.90 -26.05
C GLU A 13 -9.93 9.24 -25.31
N VAL A 14 -9.87 9.20 -23.97
CA VAL A 14 -9.79 10.41 -23.14
C VAL A 14 -8.48 11.14 -23.40
N ILE A 15 -7.37 10.41 -23.43
CA ILE A 15 -6.04 10.98 -23.65
C ILE A 15 -5.94 11.58 -25.06
N ASP A 16 -6.34 10.86 -26.09
CA ASP A 16 -6.26 11.34 -27.47
C ASP A 16 -7.12 12.59 -27.69
N LYS A 17 -8.24 12.70 -26.99
CA LYS A 17 -9.17 13.84 -27.13
C LYS A 17 -8.74 15.08 -26.33
N TYR A 18 -8.30 14.89 -25.10
CA TYR A 18 -8.11 16.00 -24.16
C TYR A 18 -6.64 16.29 -23.83
N PHE A 19 -5.76 15.32 -24.05
CA PHE A 19 -4.32 15.41 -23.76
C PHE A 19 -3.49 15.01 -24.97
N THR A 20 -3.76 15.65 -26.10
CA THR A 20 -3.09 15.37 -27.38
C THR A 20 -1.57 15.36 -27.24
N ASN A 21 -0.91 14.43 -27.91
CA ASN A 21 0.53 14.18 -27.87
C ASN A 21 1.06 13.63 -26.51
N THR A 22 0.18 13.19 -25.62
CA THR A 22 0.60 12.44 -24.42
C THR A 22 0.58 10.95 -24.73
N VAL A 23 1.67 10.26 -24.42
CA VAL A 23 1.77 8.81 -24.59
C VAL A 23 0.89 8.10 -23.57
N SER A 24 0.10 7.14 -24.03
CA SER A 24 -0.68 6.24 -23.17
C SER A 24 -0.67 4.83 -23.74
N ARG A 25 0.03 3.92 -23.07
CA ARG A 25 0.12 2.49 -23.42
C ARG A 25 -0.76 1.63 -22.54
N VAL A 26 -1.04 2.09 -21.34
CA VAL A 26 -1.90 1.41 -20.37
C VAL A 26 -3.16 2.26 -20.20
N GLY A 27 -4.29 1.74 -20.67
CA GLY A 27 -5.60 2.38 -20.52
C GLY A 27 -6.09 2.36 -19.08
N GLY A 28 -7.34 2.72 -18.88
CA GLY A 28 -7.97 2.74 -17.53
C GLY A 28 -9.37 3.33 -17.58
N ILE A 29 -9.67 4.25 -16.66
CA ILE A 29 -10.98 4.85 -16.50
C ILE A 29 -11.42 5.63 -17.76
N THR A 30 -12.65 5.41 -18.15
CA THR A 30 -13.29 6.08 -19.30
C THR A 30 -13.95 7.40 -18.90
N MET A 31 -14.39 8.19 -19.88
CA MET A 31 -15.22 9.37 -19.59
C MET A 31 -16.52 9.03 -18.91
N LYS A 32 -17.06 7.83 -19.15
CA LYS A 32 -18.25 7.34 -18.48
C LYS A 32 -18.00 7.13 -17.00
N ASP A 33 -16.91 6.45 -16.63
CA ASP A 33 -16.53 6.23 -15.24
C ASP A 33 -16.32 7.58 -14.52
N ILE A 34 -15.64 8.53 -15.15
CA ILE A 34 -15.43 9.87 -14.60
C ILE A 34 -16.77 10.61 -14.37
N ALA A 35 -17.68 10.50 -15.33
CA ALA A 35 -19.00 11.13 -15.22
C ALA A 35 -19.83 10.49 -14.08
N GLU A 36 -19.86 9.16 -13.98
CA GLU A 36 -20.56 8.44 -12.94
C GLU A 36 -20.02 8.76 -11.54
N GLU A 37 -18.71 8.79 -11.36
CA GLU A 37 -18.10 9.18 -10.08
C GLU A 37 -18.40 10.64 -9.72
N THR A 38 -18.31 11.53 -10.70
CA THR A 38 -18.62 12.96 -10.49
C THR A 38 -20.09 13.16 -10.11
N ASP A 39 -20.99 12.49 -10.82
CA ASP A 39 -22.44 12.55 -10.51
C ASP A 39 -22.76 12.00 -9.12
N LYS A 40 -22.12 10.89 -8.75
CA LYS A 40 -22.26 10.34 -7.40
C LYS A 40 -21.80 11.30 -6.31
N LEU A 41 -20.66 11.97 -6.51
CA LEU A 41 -20.17 12.97 -5.56
C LEU A 41 -21.06 14.19 -5.51
N HIS A 42 -21.51 14.67 -6.68
CA HIS A 42 -22.42 15.81 -6.78
C HIS A 42 -23.77 15.52 -6.11
N SER A 43 -24.36 14.37 -6.42
CA SER A 43 -25.66 13.97 -5.83
C SER A 43 -25.56 13.76 -4.31
N GLY A 44 -24.40 13.34 -3.81
CA GLY A 44 -24.15 13.24 -2.36
C GLY A 44 -23.95 14.59 -1.67
N ALA A 45 -23.52 15.62 -2.42
CA ALA A 45 -23.32 16.97 -1.87
C ALA A 45 -24.56 17.85 -1.98
N PHE A 46 -25.43 17.60 -2.95
CA PHE A 46 -26.63 18.39 -3.23
C PHE A 46 -27.85 17.50 -3.18
N ASP A 47 -28.55 17.50 -2.04
CA ASP A 47 -29.85 16.81 -1.94
C ASP A 47 -30.91 17.58 -2.77
N PRO A 48 -31.43 17.00 -3.87
CA PRO A 48 -32.41 17.67 -4.73
C PRO A 48 -33.73 17.94 -4.03
N LEU A 49 -34.02 17.26 -2.93
CA LEU A 49 -35.27 17.45 -2.17
C LEU A 49 -35.09 18.35 -0.94
N GLY A 50 -33.86 18.73 -0.60
CA GLY A 50 -33.56 19.58 0.57
C GLY A 50 -34.00 18.97 1.91
N LEU A 51 -34.11 17.65 1.98
CA LEU A 51 -34.59 16.92 3.16
C LEU A 51 -33.44 16.46 4.06
N ASP A 52 -32.23 16.42 3.55
CA ASP A 52 -31.05 16.05 4.30
C ASP A 52 -30.54 17.24 5.10
N VAL A 53 -30.51 17.09 6.40
CA VAL A 53 -30.04 18.12 7.35
C VAL A 53 -28.53 17.95 7.65
N ASP A 54 -27.90 16.92 7.12
CA ASP A 54 -26.47 16.68 7.32
C ASP A 54 -25.65 17.31 6.19
N GLU A 55 -25.03 18.45 6.50
CA GLU A 55 -24.14 19.17 5.58
C GLU A 55 -22.75 18.51 5.44
N THR A 56 -22.53 17.34 6.06
CA THR A 56 -21.24 16.66 5.99
C THR A 56 -21.08 15.92 4.65
N LEU A 57 -19.94 16.07 4.03
CA LEU A 57 -19.59 15.29 2.84
C LEU A 57 -19.41 13.81 3.18
N TYR A 58 -19.95 12.96 2.33
CA TYR A 58 -19.72 11.51 2.44
C TYR A 58 -18.24 11.19 2.40
N SER A 59 -17.78 10.41 3.38
CA SER A 59 -16.40 9.92 3.43
C SER A 59 -16.32 8.50 2.88
N ILE A 60 -15.60 8.32 1.78
CA ILE A 60 -15.31 7.01 1.19
C ILE A 60 -14.34 6.17 2.06
N GLY A 61 -13.83 6.73 3.14
CA GLY A 61 -12.88 6.04 4.01
C GLY A 61 -11.44 6.09 3.54
N ARG A 62 -11.05 7.08 2.74
CA ARG A 62 -9.68 7.20 2.22
C ARG A 62 -8.60 7.26 3.30
N HIS A 63 -8.85 7.98 4.39
CA HIS A 63 -7.86 8.18 5.47
C HIS A 63 -8.10 7.28 6.67
N LYS A 64 -9.35 6.89 6.91
CA LYS A 64 -9.74 5.96 7.98
C LYS A 64 -10.64 4.90 7.39
N MET A 65 -10.41 3.64 7.77
CA MET A 65 -11.28 2.56 7.36
C MET A 65 -12.72 2.82 7.82
N ARG A 66 -13.66 2.60 6.91
CA ARG A 66 -15.12 2.62 7.13
C ARG A 66 -15.70 1.29 6.70
N SER A 67 -16.74 0.81 7.37
CA SER A 67 -17.37 -0.49 7.06
C SER A 67 -17.93 -0.59 5.64
N ALA A 68 -18.36 0.54 5.07
CA ALA A 68 -18.85 0.63 3.70
C ALA A 68 -17.92 1.46 2.78
N GLY A 69 -16.69 1.72 3.20
CA GLY A 69 -15.71 2.52 2.47
C GLY A 69 -14.71 1.67 1.70
N GLU A 70 -13.66 2.33 1.24
CA GLU A 70 -12.55 1.67 0.56
C GLU A 70 -11.84 0.65 1.45
N HIS A 71 -11.36 -0.41 0.82
CA HIS A 71 -10.56 -1.41 1.50
C HIS A 71 -9.17 -0.84 1.85
N HIS A 72 -8.74 -1.09 3.08
CA HIS A 72 -7.41 -0.71 3.55
C HIS A 72 -6.56 -1.95 3.80
N ARG A 73 -5.35 -1.94 3.27
CA ARG A 73 -4.36 -2.98 3.56
C ARG A 73 -4.06 -3.09 5.05
N TYR A 74 -3.90 -1.93 5.70
CA TYR A 74 -3.79 -1.85 7.16
C TYR A 74 -5.18 -1.65 7.76
N ASN A 75 -5.88 -2.76 7.95
CA ASN A 75 -7.22 -2.79 8.52
C ASN A 75 -7.19 -3.29 9.98
N PRO A 76 -8.29 -3.17 10.72
CA PRO A 76 -8.31 -3.58 12.12
C PRO A 76 -7.90 -5.03 12.35
N GLN A 77 -8.23 -5.93 11.44
CA GLN A 77 -7.91 -7.35 11.57
C GLN A 77 -6.42 -7.62 11.36
N THR A 78 -5.81 -7.06 10.32
CA THR A 78 -4.37 -7.21 10.05
C THR A 78 -3.53 -6.60 11.17
N ILE A 79 -3.90 -5.41 11.63
CA ILE A 79 -3.22 -4.75 12.75
C ILE A 79 -3.34 -5.57 14.03
N HIS A 80 -4.54 -6.04 14.36
CA HIS A 80 -4.78 -6.86 15.56
C HIS A 80 -3.93 -8.14 15.55
N LEU A 81 -3.96 -8.90 14.47
CA LEU A 81 -3.18 -10.13 14.34
C LEU A 81 -1.68 -9.88 14.48
N LEU A 82 -1.15 -8.84 13.84
CA LEU A 82 0.26 -8.49 13.94
C LEU A 82 0.65 -8.11 15.36
N GLN A 83 -0.13 -7.25 16.02
CA GLN A 83 0.11 -6.86 17.42
C GLN A 83 0.04 -8.04 18.37
N GLN A 84 -0.99 -8.87 18.28
CA GLN A 84 -1.13 -10.04 19.16
C GLN A 84 -0.02 -11.06 18.94
N SER A 85 0.41 -11.28 17.71
CA SER A 85 1.50 -12.20 17.40
C SER A 85 2.82 -11.75 18.03
N THR A 86 3.11 -10.46 17.99
CA THR A 86 4.34 -9.89 18.56
C THR A 86 4.30 -9.84 20.08
N TRP A 87 3.20 -9.39 20.68
CA TRP A 87 3.07 -9.31 22.14
C TRP A 87 3.14 -10.68 22.84
N ARG A 88 2.59 -11.71 22.18
CA ARG A 88 2.56 -13.07 22.72
C ARG A 88 3.75 -13.93 22.28
N GLY A 89 4.53 -13.46 21.30
CA GLY A 89 5.55 -14.29 20.65
C GLY A 89 4.94 -15.51 19.94
N ASP A 90 3.69 -15.39 19.44
CA ASP A 90 2.93 -16.50 18.89
C ASP A 90 3.09 -16.55 17.36
N TYR A 91 3.88 -17.54 16.92
CA TYR A 91 4.14 -17.76 15.48
C TYR A 91 2.87 -18.18 14.71
N ASN A 92 1.93 -18.87 15.34
CA ASN A 92 0.69 -19.26 14.65
C ASN A 92 -0.19 -18.05 14.35
N LEU A 93 -0.27 -17.08 15.26
CA LEU A 93 -0.93 -15.80 15.01
C LEU A 93 -0.22 -15.01 13.90
N PHE A 94 1.12 -15.03 13.87
CA PHE A 94 1.88 -14.42 12.80
C PHE A 94 1.58 -15.07 11.45
N LYS A 95 1.45 -16.41 11.39
CA LYS A 95 1.04 -17.12 10.15
C LYS A 95 -0.39 -16.78 9.72
N GLN A 96 -1.30 -16.55 10.66
CA GLN A 96 -2.65 -16.06 10.32
C GLN A 96 -2.58 -14.65 9.70
N TYR A 97 -1.76 -13.77 10.26
CA TYR A 97 -1.51 -12.45 9.71
C TYR A 97 -0.95 -12.53 8.27
N THR A 98 0.12 -13.30 8.05
CA THR A 98 0.73 -13.43 6.73
C THR A 98 -0.24 -14.00 5.71
N ASN A 99 -1.00 -15.03 6.06
CA ASN A 99 -2.00 -15.64 5.19
C ASN A 99 -3.12 -14.66 4.81
N LEU A 100 -3.51 -13.77 5.74
CA LEU A 100 -4.51 -12.75 5.46
C LEU A 100 -3.96 -11.70 4.49
N VAL A 101 -2.72 -11.23 4.72
CA VAL A 101 -2.08 -10.22 3.86
C VAL A 101 -1.77 -10.77 2.47
N ASP A 102 -1.31 -12.02 2.38
CA ASP A 102 -0.93 -12.65 1.10
C ASP A 102 -2.16 -12.96 0.21
N LYS A 103 -3.33 -13.12 0.83
CA LYS A 103 -4.60 -13.34 0.10
C LYS A 103 -5.29 -12.04 -0.32
N GLU A 104 -4.76 -10.91 0.07
CA GLU A 104 -5.33 -9.62 -0.22
C GLU A 104 -5.04 -9.21 -1.68
N GLU A 105 -6.00 -9.42 -2.57
CA GLU A 105 -5.86 -9.19 -4.02
C GLU A 105 -6.09 -7.74 -4.44
N THR A 106 -6.43 -6.85 -3.51
CA THR A 106 -6.93 -5.52 -3.84
C THR A 106 -5.98 -4.39 -3.50
N GLY A 107 -5.97 -3.37 -4.35
CA GLY A 107 -5.37 -2.07 -4.10
C GLY A 107 -3.92 -1.88 -4.55
N TYR A 108 -3.19 -2.95 -4.91
CA TYR A 108 -1.79 -2.85 -5.34
C TYR A 108 -1.49 -3.77 -6.52
N LEU A 109 -0.80 -3.25 -7.53
CA LEU A 109 -0.37 -4.05 -8.69
C LEU A 109 0.45 -5.28 -8.26
N ARG A 110 1.29 -5.14 -7.24
CA ARG A 110 2.08 -6.25 -6.71
C ARG A 110 1.23 -7.42 -6.23
N SER A 111 0.05 -7.17 -5.69
CA SER A 111 -0.86 -8.23 -5.21
C SER A 111 -1.49 -9.05 -6.35
N LEU A 112 -1.43 -8.54 -7.59
CA LEU A 112 -1.88 -9.23 -8.79
C LEU A 112 -0.76 -10.01 -9.49
N MET A 113 0.45 -9.97 -8.97
CA MET A 113 1.63 -10.64 -9.52
C MET A 113 1.92 -11.88 -8.71
N ASP A 114 2.39 -12.92 -9.39
CA ASP A 114 2.90 -14.14 -8.78
C ASP A 114 4.26 -14.50 -9.38
N PHE A 115 4.94 -15.47 -8.76
CA PHE A 115 6.20 -15.98 -9.29
C PHE A 115 5.91 -17.08 -10.31
N ASP A 116 6.65 -17.06 -11.40
CA ASP A 116 6.72 -18.17 -12.35
C ASP A 116 7.65 -19.25 -11.78
N TYR A 117 7.08 -20.18 -11.01
CA TYR A 117 7.83 -21.23 -10.36
C TYR A 117 8.22 -22.32 -11.35
N PRO A 118 9.49 -22.75 -11.36
CA PRO A 118 9.91 -23.88 -12.17
C PRO A 118 9.25 -25.18 -11.66
N GLU A 119 9.00 -26.12 -12.57
CA GLU A 119 8.44 -27.44 -12.22
C GLU A 119 9.26 -28.18 -11.16
N LYS A 120 10.57 -27.98 -11.17
CA LYS A 120 11.49 -28.58 -10.20
C LYS A 120 12.29 -27.52 -9.47
N GLY A 121 12.10 -27.46 -8.15
CA GLY A 121 12.87 -26.57 -7.26
C GLY A 121 14.34 -26.94 -7.21
N VAL A 122 15.17 -25.98 -6.83
CA VAL A 122 16.60 -26.22 -6.56
C VAL A 122 16.78 -26.89 -5.20
N PRO A 123 17.82 -27.75 -5.03
CA PRO A 123 18.16 -28.32 -3.73
C PRO A 123 18.40 -27.22 -2.69
N ILE A 124 17.96 -27.48 -1.46
CA ILE A 124 17.99 -26.47 -0.38
C ILE A 124 19.40 -25.97 -0.06
N GLU A 125 20.41 -26.81 -0.24
CA GLU A 125 21.82 -26.46 -0.04
C GLU A 125 22.37 -25.48 -1.08
N LYS A 126 21.65 -25.28 -2.18
CA LYS A 126 21.95 -24.27 -3.21
C LYS A 126 21.19 -22.97 -3.02
N VAL A 127 20.24 -22.95 -2.09
CA VAL A 127 19.49 -21.75 -1.75
C VAL A 127 20.34 -20.88 -0.83
N GLU A 128 20.37 -19.58 -1.10
CA GLU A 128 21.08 -18.63 -0.24
C GLU A 128 20.51 -18.64 1.18
N SER A 129 21.38 -18.61 2.18
CA SER A 129 20.94 -18.62 3.58
C SER A 129 20.23 -17.33 3.99
N VAL A 130 19.33 -17.43 4.96
CA VAL A 130 18.62 -16.28 5.52
C VAL A 130 19.58 -15.21 6.03
N GLU A 131 20.66 -15.63 6.72
CA GLU A 131 21.69 -14.73 7.26
C GLU A 131 22.40 -13.94 6.15
N SER A 132 22.61 -14.56 4.99
CA SER A 132 23.19 -13.87 3.83
C SER A 132 22.21 -12.89 3.20
N ILE A 133 20.94 -13.31 3.06
CA ILE A 133 19.87 -12.47 2.49
C ILE A 133 19.64 -11.22 3.34
N VAL A 134 19.51 -11.38 4.65
CA VAL A 134 19.16 -10.29 5.59
C VAL A 134 20.22 -9.18 5.60
N LYS A 135 21.49 -9.47 5.34
CA LYS A 135 22.56 -8.45 5.24
C LYS A 135 22.29 -7.37 4.19
N ARG A 136 21.45 -7.66 3.21
CA ARG A 136 21.06 -6.71 2.16
C ARG A 136 19.82 -5.89 2.51
N PHE A 137 19.12 -6.25 3.57
CA PHE A 137 17.95 -5.51 4.03
C PHE A 137 18.36 -4.28 4.85
N LYS A 138 17.57 -3.24 4.69
CA LYS A 138 17.75 -1.98 5.42
C LYS A 138 16.39 -1.35 5.72
N THR A 139 16.33 -0.55 6.77
CA THR A 139 15.17 0.27 7.06
C THR A 139 15.03 1.39 6.03
N GLY A 140 13.82 1.92 5.89
CA GLY A 140 13.63 3.22 5.23
C GLY A 140 14.39 4.32 5.98
N ALA A 141 14.72 5.39 5.27
CA ALA A 141 15.31 6.57 5.88
C ALA A 141 14.23 7.34 6.65
N MET A 142 14.29 7.29 7.97
CA MET A 142 13.38 8.02 8.86
C MET A 142 14.23 8.87 9.80
N SER A 143 14.08 10.19 9.71
CA SER A 143 14.79 11.11 10.61
C SER A 143 14.21 11.05 12.02
N TYR A 144 15.03 11.38 13.00
CA TYR A 144 14.62 11.47 14.40
C TYR A 144 13.47 12.48 14.63
N GLY A 145 13.32 13.46 13.76
CA GLY A 145 12.20 14.41 13.79
C GLY A 145 10.85 13.86 13.33
N SER A 146 10.84 12.69 12.65
CA SER A 146 9.61 12.10 12.08
C SER A 146 9.04 10.94 12.88
N ILE A 147 9.82 10.34 13.77
CA ILE A 147 9.43 9.23 14.65
C ILE A 147 9.90 9.46 16.07
N SER A 148 9.32 8.75 17.03
CA SER A 148 9.78 8.82 18.42
C SER A 148 11.16 8.16 18.59
N GLN A 149 11.86 8.54 19.65
CA GLN A 149 13.14 7.94 20.03
C GLN A 149 13.04 6.41 20.17
N GLU A 150 12.01 5.94 20.87
CA GLU A 150 11.80 4.52 21.12
C GLU A 150 11.56 3.73 19.82
N ALA A 151 10.83 4.31 18.87
CA ALA A 151 10.62 3.68 17.56
C ALA A 151 11.92 3.63 16.76
N HIS A 152 12.70 4.71 16.76
CA HIS A 152 13.99 4.79 16.08
C HIS A 152 14.99 3.77 16.63
N GLU A 153 15.16 3.74 17.95
CA GLU A 153 16.03 2.78 18.64
C GLU A 153 15.59 1.32 18.40
N THR A 154 14.28 1.06 18.45
CA THR A 154 13.73 -0.29 18.20
C THR A 154 14.07 -0.79 16.80
N LEU A 155 13.96 0.05 15.79
CA LEU A 155 14.34 -0.30 14.41
C LEU A 155 15.84 -0.57 14.29
N ALA A 156 16.69 0.26 14.91
CA ALA A 156 18.13 0.09 14.91
C ALA A 156 18.54 -1.23 15.62
N ILE A 157 17.96 -1.50 16.79
CA ILE A 157 18.21 -2.74 17.54
C ILE A 157 17.79 -3.96 16.73
N ALA A 158 16.60 -3.93 16.11
CA ALA A 158 16.11 -5.03 15.31
C ALA A 158 17.04 -5.34 14.13
N MET A 159 17.45 -4.31 13.40
CA MET A 159 18.33 -4.49 12.25
C MET A 159 19.73 -4.93 12.66
N ASN A 160 20.29 -4.43 13.77
CA ASN A 160 21.55 -4.88 14.31
C ASN A 160 21.52 -6.36 14.73
N ARG A 161 20.45 -6.80 15.37
CA ARG A 161 20.26 -8.22 15.75
C ARG A 161 20.17 -9.14 14.51
N LEU A 162 19.58 -8.66 13.43
CA LEU A 162 19.46 -9.39 12.17
C LEU A 162 20.70 -9.28 11.28
N HIS A 163 21.72 -8.51 11.68
CA HIS A 163 22.87 -8.15 10.84
C HIS A 163 22.49 -7.44 9.52
N GLY A 164 21.33 -6.80 9.51
CA GLY A 164 20.90 -5.90 8.45
C GLY A 164 21.47 -4.49 8.63
N LYS A 165 20.85 -3.52 8.00
CA LYS A 165 21.29 -2.12 8.05
C LYS A 165 20.16 -1.22 8.54
N SER A 166 20.47 -0.34 9.49
CA SER A 166 19.59 0.74 9.90
C SER A 166 19.97 2.03 9.18
N ASN A 167 18.99 2.81 8.78
CA ASN A 167 19.19 4.10 8.13
C ASN A 167 18.51 5.20 8.96
N SER A 168 19.31 6.06 9.56
CA SER A 168 18.85 7.18 10.40
C SER A 168 18.38 8.42 9.60
N GLY A 169 18.39 8.34 8.28
CA GLY A 169 18.00 9.46 7.43
C GLY A 169 19.02 10.60 7.47
N GLU A 170 18.58 11.75 7.91
CA GLU A 170 19.42 12.96 7.99
C GLU A 170 20.20 13.08 9.32
N GLY A 171 20.05 12.11 10.22
CA GLY A 171 20.62 12.16 11.56
C GLY A 171 19.73 12.92 12.56
N GLY A 172 20.36 13.57 13.54
CA GLY A 172 19.65 14.34 14.58
C GLY A 172 19.39 13.55 15.85
N GLU A 173 20.15 12.49 16.06
CA GLU A 173 20.10 11.63 17.24
C GLU A 173 20.85 12.22 18.45
N ASP A 174 21.66 13.25 18.27
CA ASP A 174 22.46 13.94 19.30
C ASP A 174 21.66 15.00 20.06
#